data_df357bfb899db7c068f972b8733d873b
#
_entry.id   df357bfb899db7c068f972b8733d873b
#
_cell.length_a   1.000
_cell.length_b   1.000
_cell.length_c   1.000
_cell.angle_alpha   90.00
_cell.angle_beta   90.00
_cell.angle_gamma   90.00
#
_symmetry.space_group_name_H-M   'P 1'
#
loop_
_entity.id
_entity.type
_entity.pdbx_description
1 polymer ?
#
loop_
_entity_poly.entity_id
_entity_poly.type
_entity_poly.pdbx_seq_one_letter_code
_entity_poly.pdbx_strand_id
1 'polypeptide(L)'
;MTKQVQDAYIVAATRTPIGKSGRGYFRNTRPDDLLVAAVQSALRQVPTLDPKAIEDAIIGCSFPEGEQGVNMARVAMVLAGLPHSVGGVTVNRFCASGLTALQMAADRIRVGEADVMIAGGAESMSMVPMGGNKPSFNPSVFAKDENVGIAYGMGLTAEKVATQWKVTREAQDAFALASHQKALKAMAAGEFTAEMTPIDIVDRFPDLATGDVRTKTRTVSLDEGARPDTSLEGLAKLRPVFAAKGSVTAGNSSQTSDGAGALILASEKACRQYDLKPLARFVSFAARGVAPEIMGIGPIEAIPAALRYAGLKLDDLGWIELNEAFAAQALAVINTVGLDPSKVNPMGGAIALGHPLGATGAIRAATVVHALHRHNLKYGMVTMCVGMGQGAAGIIERV
;
A
#
# COMPACT_ATOMS: atom_id res chain seq x y z
N MET A 1 1.17 28.53 -25.73
CA MET A 1 1.86 27.25 -25.94
C MET A 1 0.96 26.15 -25.39
N THR A 2 0.56 25.18 -26.21
CA THR A 2 -0.12 23.98 -25.73
C THR A 2 0.89 23.17 -24.91
N LYS A 3 0.63 22.98 -23.61
CA LYS A 3 1.45 22.06 -22.80
C LYS A 3 1.37 20.66 -23.41
N GLN A 4 2.50 20.11 -23.79
CA GLN A 4 2.60 18.74 -24.28
C GLN A 4 2.65 17.81 -23.04
N VAL A 5 1.77 16.81 -22.98
CA VAL A 5 1.81 15.79 -21.95
C VAL A 5 3.07 14.93 -22.15
N GLN A 6 3.87 14.78 -21.09
CA GLN A 6 5.09 13.98 -21.10
C GLN A 6 4.97 12.75 -20.20
N ASP A 7 5.89 11.81 -20.33
CA ASP A 7 5.94 10.64 -19.45
C ASP A 7 6.52 10.99 -18.07
N ALA A 8 6.04 10.29 -17.05
CA ALA A 8 6.57 10.33 -15.69
C ALA A 8 7.25 8.98 -15.39
N TYR A 9 8.55 9.02 -15.23
CA TYR A 9 9.37 7.83 -14.99
C TYR A 9 9.59 7.61 -13.50
N ILE A 10 9.47 6.37 -13.04
CA ILE A 10 9.89 5.94 -11.71
C ILE A 10 11.37 5.58 -11.80
N VAL A 11 12.21 6.29 -11.05
CA VAL A 11 13.68 6.13 -11.06
C VAL A 11 14.21 5.50 -9.77
N ALA A 12 13.40 5.49 -8.71
CA ALA A 12 13.67 4.77 -7.46
C ALA A 12 12.37 4.25 -6.86
N ALA A 13 12.41 3.06 -6.26
CA ALA A 13 11.26 2.46 -5.59
C ALA A 13 11.71 1.56 -4.44
N THR A 14 11.19 1.79 -3.24
CA THR A 14 11.59 1.03 -2.04
C THR A 14 10.49 1.04 -1.00
N ARG A 15 10.58 0.13 -0.03
CA ARG A 15 9.67 0.03 1.10
C ARG A 15 10.37 -0.45 2.37
N THR A 16 9.82 -0.16 3.51
CA THR A 16 10.20 -0.82 4.76
C THR A 16 9.65 -2.25 4.79
N PRO A 17 10.14 -3.10 5.69
CA PRO A 17 9.36 -4.25 6.15
C PRO A 17 7.99 -3.80 6.66
N ILE A 18 7.04 -4.73 6.68
CA ILE A 18 5.72 -4.50 7.26
C ILE A 18 5.68 -5.20 8.63
N GLY A 19 5.41 -4.42 9.68
CA GLY A 19 5.24 -4.91 11.05
C GLY A 19 3.79 -5.14 11.42
N LYS A 20 3.52 -6.06 12.35
CA LYS A 20 2.18 -6.27 12.93
C LYS A 20 1.84 -5.15 13.90
N SER A 21 0.64 -4.58 13.76
CA SER A 21 0.17 -3.55 14.67
C SER A 21 0.09 -4.04 16.12
N GLY A 22 0.45 -3.15 17.05
CA GLY A 22 0.31 -3.30 18.50
C GLY A 22 1.29 -4.26 19.18
N ARG A 23 1.88 -5.22 18.46
CA ARG A 23 2.79 -6.24 19.02
C ARG A 23 4.01 -6.56 18.15
N GLY A 24 4.05 -5.99 16.94
CA GLY A 24 5.10 -6.26 15.97
C GLY A 24 6.33 -5.39 16.12
N TYR A 25 7.18 -5.47 15.10
CA TYR A 25 8.48 -4.81 15.06
C TYR A 25 8.38 -3.31 15.30
N PHE A 26 7.39 -2.65 14.67
CA PHE A 26 7.29 -1.20 14.60
C PHE A 26 6.29 -0.58 15.58
N ARG A 27 5.76 -1.36 16.54
CA ARG A 27 4.75 -0.87 17.50
C ARG A 27 5.13 0.41 18.27
N ASN A 28 6.44 0.67 18.42
CA ASN A 28 7.00 1.85 19.08
C ASN A 28 7.82 2.73 18.11
N THR A 29 7.76 2.46 16.80
CA THR A 29 8.46 3.24 15.77
C THR A 29 7.48 4.21 15.13
N ARG A 30 7.81 5.49 15.13
CA ARG A 30 6.95 6.52 14.56
C ARG A 30 6.79 6.33 13.04
N PRO A 31 5.60 6.58 12.47
CA PRO A 31 5.37 6.44 11.03
C PRO A 31 6.18 7.44 10.19
N ASP A 32 6.45 8.62 10.70
CA ASP A 32 7.34 9.59 10.06
C ASP A 32 8.80 9.10 10.02
N ASP A 33 9.31 8.39 11.04
CA ASP A 33 10.63 7.76 11.01
C ASP A 33 10.71 6.63 9.97
N LEU A 34 9.67 5.81 9.85
CA LEU A 34 9.58 4.79 8.79
C LEU A 34 9.60 5.42 7.39
N LEU A 35 8.86 6.53 7.22
CA LEU A 35 8.85 7.27 5.97
C LEU A 35 10.21 7.89 5.66
N VAL A 36 10.87 8.50 6.64
CA VAL A 36 12.23 9.05 6.50
C VAL A 36 13.19 7.99 6.00
N ALA A 37 13.17 6.80 6.62
CA ALA A 37 14.04 5.70 6.21
C ALA A 37 13.77 5.26 4.76
N ALA A 38 12.50 5.14 4.35
CA ALA A 38 12.12 4.81 2.99
C ALA A 38 12.57 5.89 1.99
N VAL A 39 12.35 7.17 2.30
CA VAL A 39 12.78 8.30 1.44
C VAL A 39 14.30 8.34 1.30
N GLN A 40 15.04 8.23 2.40
CA GLN A 40 16.50 8.19 2.36
C GLN A 40 17.03 6.98 1.56
N SER A 41 16.34 5.84 1.65
CA SER A 41 16.69 4.67 0.85
C SER A 41 16.40 4.88 -0.65
N ALA A 42 15.29 5.52 -1.00
CA ALA A 42 15.00 5.89 -2.39
C ALA A 42 16.05 6.87 -2.94
N LEU A 43 16.47 7.86 -2.16
CA LEU A 43 17.52 8.81 -2.55
C LEU A 43 18.88 8.11 -2.80
N ARG A 44 19.20 7.10 -1.99
CA ARG A 44 20.44 6.30 -2.21
C ARG A 44 20.43 5.52 -3.52
N GLN A 45 19.27 5.22 -4.11
CA GLN A 45 19.15 4.56 -5.42
C GLN A 45 19.48 5.51 -6.59
N VAL A 46 19.43 6.82 -6.35
CA VAL A 46 19.69 7.87 -7.35
C VAL A 46 20.74 8.87 -6.85
N PRO A 47 21.98 8.44 -6.60
CA PRO A 47 23.01 9.24 -5.94
C PRO A 47 23.47 10.47 -6.76
N THR A 48 23.19 10.51 -8.05
CA THR A 48 23.50 11.62 -8.96
C THR A 48 22.44 12.72 -8.94
N LEU A 49 21.26 12.47 -8.36
CA LEU A 49 20.21 13.46 -8.24
C LEU A 49 20.59 14.54 -7.23
N ASP A 50 20.62 15.80 -7.67
CA ASP A 50 20.68 16.94 -6.73
C ASP A 50 19.35 17.01 -5.96
N PRO A 51 19.35 16.86 -4.63
CA PRO A 51 18.12 16.97 -3.83
C PRO A 51 17.38 18.31 -3.98
N LYS A 52 18.06 19.37 -4.42
CA LYS A 52 17.45 20.68 -4.72
C LYS A 52 16.54 20.65 -5.94
N ALA A 53 16.69 19.64 -6.80
CA ALA A 53 15.82 19.45 -7.96
C ALA A 53 14.46 18.84 -7.61
N ILE A 54 14.30 18.32 -6.40
CA ILE A 54 13.03 17.78 -5.93
C ILE A 54 12.13 18.96 -5.57
N GLU A 55 10.97 19.07 -6.24
CA GLU A 55 10.07 20.20 -6.06
C GLU A 55 9.06 19.97 -4.95
N ASP A 56 8.53 18.75 -4.85
CA ASP A 56 7.48 18.46 -3.87
C ASP A 56 7.45 16.95 -3.51
N ALA A 57 6.82 16.62 -2.38
CA ALA A 57 6.58 15.28 -1.91
C ALA A 57 5.09 15.07 -1.64
N ILE A 58 4.50 14.04 -2.25
CA ILE A 58 3.10 13.68 -2.02
C ILE A 58 3.06 12.35 -1.28
N ILE A 59 2.52 12.35 -0.07
CA ILE A 59 2.56 11.19 0.83
C ILE A 59 1.15 10.79 1.25
N GLY A 60 0.83 9.53 1.04
CA GLY A 60 -0.42 8.90 1.45
C GLY A 60 -0.43 8.54 2.94
N CYS A 61 -1.53 8.89 3.63
CA CYS A 61 -1.82 8.46 4.98
C CYS A 61 -3.33 8.36 5.17
N SER A 62 -3.82 7.27 5.76
CA SER A 62 -5.26 7.04 5.91
C SER A 62 -5.87 7.79 7.10
N PHE A 63 -5.12 7.93 8.17
CA PHE A 63 -5.56 8.63 9.38
C PHE A 63 -4.49 9.64 9.81
N PRO A 64 -4.40 10.80 9.12
CA PRO A 64 -3.36 11.80 9.37
C PRO A 64 -3.62 12.59 10.65
N GLU A 65 -3.50 11.94 11.80
CA GLU A 65 -3.64 12.48 13.15
C GLU A 65 -2.61 11.84 14.11
N GLY A 66 -2.50 12.36 15.33
CA GLY A 66 -1.52 11.89 16.29
C GLY A 66 -0.09 11.92 15.72
N GLU A 67 0.63 10.81 15.81
CA GLU A 67 2.01 10.64 15.35
C GLU A 67 2.17 10.75 13.83
N GLN A 68 1.10 10.62 13.08
CA GLN A 68 1.06 10.81 11.61
C GLN A 68 0.25 12.06 11.20
N GLY A 69 0.00 12.94 12.17
CA GLY A 69 -0.74 14.18 12.00
C GLY A 69 0.07 15.35 11.45
N VAL A 70 -0.49 16.54 11.59
CA VAL A 70 0.01 17.81 11.06
C VAL A 70 0.12 17.73 9.52
N ASN A 71 1.31 17.75 8.99
CA ASN A 71 1.63 17.42 7.60
C ASN A 71 2.82 16.47 7.59
N MET A 72 2.54 15.17 7.73
CA MET A 72 3.57 14.13 7.81
C MET A 72 4.55 14.18 6.63
N ALA A 73 4.05 14.49 5.42
CA ALA A 73 4.91 14.64 4.25
C ALA A 73 6.01 15.67 4.49
N ARG A 74 5.61 16.89 4.88
CA ARG A 74 6.59 17.97 5.09
C ARG A 74 7.53 17.68 6.26
N VAL A 75 6.99 17.14 7.36
CA VAL A 75 7.79 16.75 8.52
C VAL A 75 8.86 15.73 8.12
N ALA A 76 8.47 14.67 7.42
CA ALA A 76 9.38 13.62 6.98
C ALA A 76 10.46 14.13 6.01
N MET A 77 10.12 15.03 5.07
CA MET A 77 11.12 15.59 4.14
C MET A 77 12.20 16.40 4.87
N VAL A 78 11.80 17.20 5.87
CA VAL A 78 12.76 17.95 6.70
C VAL A 78 13.64 17.00 7.53
N LEU A 79 13.04 15.97 8.15
CA LEU A 79 13.76 14.96 8.94
C LEU A 79 14.68 14.08 8.07
N ALA A 80 14.31 13.84 6.82
CA ALA A 80 15.15 13.13 5.85
C ALA A 80 16.37 13.94 5.40
N GLY A 81 16.47 15.21 5.78
CA GLY A 81 17.57 16.10 5.43
C GLY A 81 17.45 16.74 4.05
N LEU A 82 16.25 16.73 3.46
CA LEU A 82 16.02 17.40 2.19
C LEU A 82 16.06 18.93 2.33
N PRO A 83 16.41 19.66 1.27
CA PRO A 83 16.40 21.13 1.26
C PRO A 83 15.03 21.71 1.65
N HIS A 84 15.01 22.84 2.30
CA HIS A 84 13.77 23.52 2.70
C HIS A 84 12.90 23.96 1.52
N SER A 85 13.47 23.99 0.31
CA SER A 85 12.73 24.24 -0.95
C SER A 85 11.78 23.11 -1.33
N VAL A 86 12.01 21.88 -0.85
CA VAL A 86 11.14 20.72 -1.14
C VAL A 86 9.83 20.87 -0.39
N GLY A 87 8.72 20.96 -1.11
CA GLY A 87 7.39 21.00 -0.53
C GLY A 87 6.97 19.67 0.11
N GLY A 88 5.72 19.59 0.54
CA GLY A 88 5.15 18.35 1.03
C GLY A 88 3.66 18.47 1.28
N VAL A 89 2.90 17.48 0.84
CA VAL A 89 1.46 17.35 1.09
C VAL A 89 1.09 15.93 1.48
N THR A 90 0.25 15.81 2.50
CA THR A 90 -0.32 14.53 2.93
C THR A 90 -1.71 14.37 2.35
N VAL A 91 -1.96 13.23 1.67
CA VAL A 91 -3.23 12.95 0.99
C VAL A 91 -3.90 11.71 1.56
N ASN A 92 -5.22 11.71 1.59
CA ASN A 92 -6.03 10.62 2.11
C ASN A 92 -7.04 10.12 1.06
N ARG A 93 -6.88 8.87 0.67
CA ARG A 93 -7.88 8.00 0.01
C ARG A 93 -7.82 6.63 0.68
N PHE A 94 -7.78 6.62 2.01
CA PHE A 94 -7.67 5.39 2.82
C PHE A 94 -6.61 4.42 2.25
N CYS A 95 -6.99 3.17 1.99
CA CYS A 95 -6.08 2.13 1.49
C CYS A 95 -5.32 2.51 0.21
N ALA A 96 -5.87 3.40 -0.63
CA ALA A 96 -5.27 3.83 -1.89
C ALA A 96 -4.49 5.15 -1.79
N SER A 97 -4.25 5.69 -0.58
CA SER A 97 -3.57 6.97 -0.42
C SER A 97 -2.19 6.98 -1.09
N GLY A 98 -1.36 5.95 -0.87
CA GLY A 98 -0.03 5.85 -1.47
C GLY A 98 -0.05 5.72 -3.00
N LEU A 99 -1.02 4.98 -3.55
CA LEU A 99 -1.20 4.89 -5.01
C LEU A 99 -1.73 6.21 -5.60
N THR A 100 -2.60 6.91 -4.86
CA THR A 100 -3.07 8.24 -5.23
C THR A 100 -1.92 9.27 -5.19
N ALA A 101 -1.05 9.19 -4.19
CA ALA A 101 0.14 10.02 -4.11
C ALA A 101 1.06 9.83 -5.33
N LEU A 102 1.26 8.57 -5.74
CA LEU A 102 2.04 8.24 -6.94
C LEU A 102 1.40 8.82 -8.21
N GLN A 103 0.08 8.69 -8.37
CA GLN A 103 -0.66 9.28 -9.48
C GLN A 103 -0.53 10.80 -9.53
N MET A 104 -0.75 11.47 -8.38
CA MET A 104 -0.68 12.93 -8.32
C MET A 104 0.73 13.45 -8.64
N ALA A 105 1.78 12.80 -8.16
CA ALA A 105 3.16 13.14 -8.48
C ALA A 105 3.46 12.92 -9.98
N ALA A 106 3.00 11.81 -10.54
CA ALA A 106 3.13 11.55 -11.98
C ALA A 106 2.41 12.60 -12.83
N ASP A 107 1.21 13.03 -12.42
CA ASP A 107 0.44 14.04 -13.18
C ASP A 107 1.11 15.42 -13.14
N ARG A 108 1.74 15.84 -12.02
CA ARG A 108 2.53 17.07 -11.95
C ARG A 108 3.67 17.07 -12.96
N ILE A 109 4.36 15.94 -13.10
CA ILE A 109 5.41 15.76 -14.11
C ILE A 109 4.81 15.77 -15.51
N ARG A 110 3.74 15.03 -15.77
CA ARG A 110 3.10 14.90 -17.08
C ARG A 110 2.66 16.25 -17.65
N VAL A 111 2.12 17.12 -16.81
CA VAL A 111 1.68 18.46 -17.26
C VAL A 111 2.81 19.50 -17.27
N GLY A 112 4.05 19.09 -16.96
CA GLY A 112 5.23 19.96 -16.99
C GLY A 112 5.27 20.99 -15.87
N GLU A 113 4.64 20.70 -14.72
CA GLU A 113 4.69 21.56 -13.53
C GLU A 113 5.80 21.15 -12.56
N ALA A 114 6.37 19.95 -12.73
CA ALA A 114 7.50 19.46 -11.97
C ALA A 114 8.38 18.58 -12.85
N ASP A 115 9.68 18.55 -12.56
CA ASP A 115 10.66 17.65 -13.19
C ASP A 115 11.01 16.48 -12.28
N VAL A 116 11.02 16.65 -10.93
CA VAL A 116 11.33 15.58 -9.95
C VAL A 116 10.37 15.66 -8.77
N MET A 117 9.75 14.54 -8.44
CA MET A 117 8.78 14.41 -7.35
C MET A 117 9.09 13.20 -6.46
N ILE A 118 8.80 13.31 -5.17
CA ILE A 118 8.71 12.15 -4.27
C ILE A 118 7.24 11.76 -4.12
N ALA A 119 6.95 10.48 -4.27
CA ALA A 119 5.66 9.91 -3.92
C ALA A 119 5.84 8.78 -2.91
N GLY A 120 4.92 8.63 -1.97
CA GLY A 120 5.05 7.58 -0.98
C GLY A 120 3.79 7.41 -0.14
N GLY A 121 3.96 6.66 0.94
CA GLY A 121 2.92 6.50 1.95
C GLY A 121 3.50 5.93 3.23
N ALA A 122 2.92 6.30 4.36
CA ALA A 122 3.24 5.72 5.64
C ALA A 122 1.96 5.56 6.48
N GLU A 123 1.97 4.52 7.31
CA GLU A 123 0.89 4.25 8.25
C GLU A 123 1.43 3.51 9.47
N SER A 124 1.02 3.90 10.66
CA SER A 124 1.18 3.12 11.88
C SER A 124 -0.18 2.87 12.51
N MET A 125 -0.70 1.68 12.29
CA MET A 125 -1.94 1.26 12.96
C MET A 125 -1.67 0.82 14.42
N SER A 126 -0.40 0.82 14.84
CA SER A 126 0.01 0.68 16.24
C SER A 126 -0.21 1.94 17.05
N MET A 127 0.06 3.11 16.46
CA MET A 127 0.01 4.41 17.14
C MET A 127 -1.30 5.14 16.88
N VAL A 128 -1.83 5.04 15.65
CA VAL A 128 -3.12 5.63 15.29
C VAL A 128 -4.08 4.52 14.87
N PRO A 129 -5.16 4.28 15.64
CA PRO A 129 -6.09 3.20 15.36
C PRO A 129 -6.86 3.43 14.05
N MET A 130 -7.35 2.35 13.44
CA MET A 130 -8.25 2.44 12.29
C MET A 130 -9.54 3.17 12.69
N GLY A 131 -9.86 4.24 11.97
CA GLY A 131 -10.94 5.15 12.30
C GLY A 131 -10.46 6.45 12.95
N GLY A 132 -9.17 6.52 13.34
CA GLY A 132 -8.59 7.67 14.04
C GLY A 132 -8.87 7.65 15.54
N ASN A 133 -8.27 8.60 16.26
CA ASN A 133 -8.42 8.73 17.71
C ASN A 133 -9.77 9.38 18.11
N LYS A 134 -10.34 10.18 17.21
CA LYS A 134 -11.62 10.87 17.46
C LYS A 134 -12.52 10.81 16.22
N PRO A 135 -13.07 9.63 15.89
CA PRO A 135 -14.00 9.52 14.77
C PRO A 135 -15.25 10.33 15.04
N SER A 136 -15.66 11.15 14.06
CA SER A 136 -16.88 11.97 14.15
C SER A 136 -17.54 12.02 12.78
N PHE A 137 -18.60 11.27 12.60
CA PHE A 137 -19.41 11.29 11.38
C PHE A 137 -20.40 12.43 11.40
N ASN A 138 -20.68 13.02 10.24
CA ASN A 138 -21.80 13.93 10.08
C ASN A 138 -23.11 13.16 10.40
N PRO A 139 -23.95 13.64 11.31
CA PRO A 139 -25.22 12.97 11.67
C PRO A 139 -26.13 12.70 10.46
N SER A 140 -26.05 13.52 9.41
CA SER A 140 -26.84 13.32 8.18
C SER A 140 -26.50 12.01 7.44
N VAL A 141 -25.37 11.36 7.74
CA VAL A 141 -25.05 10.02 7.22
C VAL A 141 -26.09 9.00 7.70
N PHE A 142 -26.59 9.18 8.92
CA PHE A 142 -27.57 8.26 9.54
C PHE A 142 -29.02 8.63 9.24
N ALA A 143 -29.28 9.70 8.50
CA ALA A 143 -30.62 10.13 8.13
C ALA A 143 -31.22 9.29 6.98
N LYS A 144 -30.40 8.53 6.25
CA LYS A 144 -30.82 7.68 5.14
C LYS A 144 -30.12 6.33 5.23
N ASP A 145 -30.88 5.25 5.13
CA ASP A 145 -30.38 3.87 5.25
C ASP A 145 -29.28 3.57 4.23
N GLU A 146 -29.39 4.08 3.02
CA GLU A 146 -28.40 3.92 1.95
C GLU A 146 -27.01 4.50 2.27
N ASN A 147 -26.94 5.47 3.18
CA ASN A 147 -25.69 6.12 3.58
C ASN A 147 -25.02 5.46 4.79
N VAL A 148 -25.76 4.69 5.59
CA VAL A 148 -25.23 4.09 6.84
C VAL A 148 -24.03 3.22 6.60
N GLY A 149 -23.90 2.62 5.41
CA GLY A 149 -22.74 1.85 5.01
C GLY A 149 -21.40 2.61 5.08
N ILE A 150 -21.41 3.95 5.05
CA ILE A 150 -20.21 4.79 5.26
C ILE A 150 -19.58 4.54 6.64
N ALA A 151 -20.42 4.31 7.66
CA ALA A 151 -19.99 4.06 9.04
C ALA A 151 -19.69 2.59 9.35
N TYR A 152 -19.83 1.69 8.37
CA TYR A 152 -19.56 0.27 8.60
C TYR A 152 -18.08 0.02 8.83
N GLY A 153 -17.76 -0.80 9.83
CA GLY A 153 -16.44 -1.41 9.93
C GLY A 153 -16.16 -2.30 8.72
N MET A 154 -14.91 -2.31 8.27
CA MET A 154 -14.50 -2.99 7.03
C MET A 154 -14.85 -4.48 6.98
N GLY A 155 -14.85 -5.16 8.14
CA GLY A 155 -15.24 -6.56 8.21
C GLY A 155 -16.74 -6.81 7.92
N LEU A 156 -17.62 -5.87 8.29
CA LEU A 156 -19.04 -5.96 7.92
C LEU A 156 -19.25 -5.80 6.42
N THR A 157 -18.49 -4.92 5.77
CA THR A 157 -18.54 -4.78 4.31
C THR A 157 -18.02 -6.05 3.61
N ALA A 158 -17.01 -6.72 4.18
CA ALA A 158 -16.50 -7.99 3.67
C ALA A 158 -17.53 -9.12 3.78
N GLU A 159 -18.29 -9.19 4.89
CA GLU A 159 -19.38 -10.17 5.04
C GLU A 159 -20.51 -9.92 4.02
N LYS A 160 -20.85 -8.66 3.73
CA LYS A 160 -21.81 -8.34 2.67
C LYS A 160 -21.33 -8.78 1.31
N VAL A 161 -20.05 -8.54 0.98
CA VAL A 161 -19.44 -9.02 -0.26
C VAL A 161 -19.44 -10.54 -0.31
N ALA A 162 -19.03 -11.24 0.76
CA ALA A 162 -19.06 -12.70 0.82
C ALA A 162 -20.45 -13.25 0.49
N THR A 163 -21.50 -12.64 1.05
CA THR A 163 -22.89 -13.05 0.85
C THR A 163 -23.34 -12.77 -0.58
N GLN A 164 -23.16 -11.54 -1.08
CA GLN A 164 -23.67 -11.13 -2.40
C GLN A 164 -22.95 -11.82 -3.56
N TRP A 165 -21.62 -12.02 -3.44
CA TRP A 165 -20.80 -12.71 -4.45
C TRP A 165 -20.68 -14.21 -4.20
N LYS A 166 -21.37 -14.74 -3.16
CA LYS A 166 -21.42 -16.17 -2.82
C LYS A 166 -20.02 -16.76 -2.61
N VAL A 167 -19.13 -16.02 -1.96
CA VAL A 167 -17.78 -16.48 -1.63
C VAL A 167 -17.84 -17.28 -0.35
N THR A 168 -17.63 -18.61 -0.45
CA THR A 168 -17.75 -19.50 0.71
C THR A 168 -16.60 -19.31 1.70
N ARG A 169 -16.78 -19.79 2.94
CA ARG A 169 -15.75 -19.79 3.97
C ARG A 169 -14.53 -20.61 3.55
N GLU A 170 -14.75 -21.77 2.96
CA GLU A 170 -13.71 -22.67 2.49
C GLU A 170 -12.85 -22.03 1.41
N ALA A 171 -13.47 -21.33 0.46
CA ALA A 171 -12.74 -20.58 -0.57
C ALA A 171 -11.90 -19.45 0.02
N GLN A 172 -12.43 -18.72 1.02
CA GLN A 172 -11.71 -17.68 1.73
C GLN A 172 -10.48 -18.23 2.48
N ASP A 173 -10.64 -19.35 3.18
CA ASP A 173 -9.56 -19.97 3.94
C ASP A 173 -8.49 -20.57 3.01
N ALA A 174 -8.88 -21.17 1.88
CA ALA A 174 -7.95 -21.66 0.87
C ALA A 174 -7.13 -20.52 0.23
N PHE A 175 -7.78 -19.40 -0.07
CA PHE A 175 -7.12 -18.21 -0.58
C PHE A 175 -6.11 -17.65 0.44
N ALA A 176 -6.48 -17.58 1.71
CA ALA A 176 -5.61 -17.10 2.78
C ALA A 176 -4.38 -18.01 2.96
N LEU A 177 -4.57 -19.34 2.96
CA LEU A 177 -3.46 -20.28 3.00
C LEU A 177 -2.51 -20.08 1.82
N ALA A 178 -3.04 -19.94 0.60
CA ALA A 178 -2.23 -19.72 -0.59
C ALA A 178 -1.43 -18.41 -0.51
N SER A 179 -2.01 -17.33 0.05
CA SER A 179 -1.30 -16.07 0.27
C SER A 179 -0.08 -16.26 1.18
N HIS A 180 -0.24 -16.96 2.32
CA HIS A 180 0.89 -17.27 3.22
C HIS A 180 1.95 -18.12 2.55
N GLN A 181 1.57 -19.18 1.82
CA GLN A 181 2.52 -20.06 1.12
C GLN A 181 3.32 -19.32 0.06
N LYS A 182 2.67 -18.47 -0.76
CA LYS A 182 3.32 -17.63 -1.75
C LYS A 182 4.31 -16.65 -1.08
N ALA A 183 3.91 -15.99 0.01
CA ALA A 183 4.75 -15.05 0.73
C ALA A 183 6.01 -15.72 1.31
N LEU A 184 5.86 -16.86 1.98
CA LEU A 184 6.98 -17.62 2.54
C LEU A 184 7.95 -18.10 1.46
N LYS A 185 7.42 -18.60 0.33
CA LYS A 185 8.23 -19.00 -0.83
C LYS A 185 9.03 -17.82 -1.40
N ALA A 186 8.38 -16.68 -1.59
CA ALA A 186 9.01 -15.46 -2.10
C ALA A 186 10.10 -14.93 -1.15
N MET A 187 9.82 -14.93 0.16
CA MET A 187 10.80 -14.54 1.19
C MET A 187 12.03 -15.45 1.17
N ALA A 188 11.83 -16.77 1.12
CA ALA A 188 12.91 -17.75 1.06
C ALA A 188 13.75 -17.63 -0.22
N ALA A 189 13.14 -17.22 -1.34
CA ALA A 189 13.81 -16.99 -2.61
C ALA A 189 14.48 -15.59 -2.70
N GLY A 190 14.35 -14.72 -1.69
CA GLY A 190 14.91 -13.37 -1.70
C GLY A 190 14.22 -12.40 -2.67
N GLU A 191 12.98 -12.70 -3.09
CA GLU A 191 12.22 -11.93 -4.07
C GLU A 191 12.02 -10.47 -3.66
N PHE A 192 11.94 -10.17 -2.36
CA PHE A 192 11.74 -8.81 -1.84
C PHE A 192 13.03 -8.02 -1.61
N THR A 193 14.22 -8.63 -1.80
CA THR A 193 15.50 -8.02 -1.39
C THR A 193 15.75 -6.66 -2.06
N ALA A 194 15.46 -6.53 -3.35
CA ALA A 194 15.74 -5.31 -4.11
C ALA A 194 14.86 -4.11 -3.73
N GLU A 195 13.66 -4.36 -3.18
CA GLU A 195 12.72 -3.32 -2.78
C GLU A 195 12.82 -2.97 -1.29
N MET A 196 13.52 -3.78 -0.51
CA MET A 196 13.50 -3.72 0.96
C MET A 196 14.50 -2.71 1.51
N THR A 197 14.01 -1.82 2.38
CA THR A 197 14.82 -0.92 3.20
C THR A 197 14.92 -1.51 4.61
N PRO A 198 16.07 -2.04 5.03
CA PRO A 198 16.26 -2.47 6.42
C PRO A 198 16.11 -1.30 7.40
N ILE A 199 15.50 -1.56 8.55
CA ILE A 199 15.25 -0.57 9.61
C ILE A 199 15.92 -1.01 10.90
N ASP A 200 16.71 -0.13 11.48
CA ASP A 200 17.25 -0.32 12.82
C ASP A 200 16.21 0.12 13.87
N ILE A 201 15.83 -0.81 14.72
CA ILE A 201 14.91 -0.57 15.84
C ILE A 201 15.69 -0.52 17.14
N VAL A 202 15.44 0.51 17.93
CA VAL A 202 15.98 0.64 19.27
C VAL A 202 14.91 0.35 20.30
N ASP A 203 14.90 -0.86 20.82
CA ASP A 203 14.05 -1.25 21.96
C ASP A 203 14.65 -0.68 23.25
N ARG A 204 13.83 -0.01 24.05
CA ARG A 204 14.19 0.52 25.38
C ARG A 204 13.36 -0.16 26.44
N PHE A 205 13.99 -0.63 27.48
CA PHE A 205 13.33 -1.29 28.61
C PHE A 205 14.04 -0.98 29.93
N PRO A 206 13.30 -0.91 31.06
CA PRO A 206 13.91 -0.64 32.34
C PRO A 206 14.76 -1.81 32.81
N ASP A 207 15.92 -1.54 33.34
CA ASP A 207 16.68 -2.48 34.18
C ASP A 207 16.16 -2.39 35.62
N LEU A 208 15.38 -3.39 36.02
CA LEU A 208 14.79 -3.39 37.38
C LEU A 208 15.81 -3.57 38.48
N ALA A 209 17.03 -4.01 38.17
CA ALA A 209 18.09 -4.19 39.15
C ALA A 209 18.87 -2.91 39.42
N THR A 210 19.07 -2.06 38.41
CA THR A 210 19.89 -0.82 38.52
C THR A 210 19.04 0.45 38.48
N GLY A 211 17.80 0.38 37.99
CA GLY A 211 16.95 1.55 37.71
C GLY A 211 17.29 2.26 36.39
N ASP A 212 18.28 1.76 35.66
CA ASP A 212 18.72 2.33 34.39
C ASP A 212 17.81 1.94 33.22
N VAL A 213 17.99 2.58 32.05
CA VAL A 213 17.36 2.20 30.79
C VAL A 213 18.35 1.37 29.97
N ARG A 214 18.02 0.10 29.73
CA ARG A 214 18.73 -0.73 28.77
C ARG A 214 18.20 -0.46 27.36
N THR A 215 19.11 -0.43 26.38
CA THR A 215 18.79 -0.33 24.97
C THR A 215 19.25 -1.58 24.23
N LYS A 216 18.43 -2.06 23.29
CA LYS A 216 18.81 -3.14 22.38
C LYS A 216 18.47 -2.70 20.96
N THR A 217 19.49 -2.59 20.11
CA THR A 217 19.32 -2.33 18.69
C THR A 217 19.23 -3.64 17.94
N ARG A 218 18.30 -3.71 16.96
CA ARG A 218 18.19 -4.82 16.02
C ARG A 218 17.78 -4.29 14.65
N THR A 219 18.33 -4.86 13.58
CA THR A 219 17.93 -4.57 12.20
C THR A 219 16.78 -5.48 11.79
N VAL A 220 15.74 -4.91 11.23
CA VAL A 220 14.58 -5.62 10.67
C VAL A 220 14.61 -5.46 9.16
N SER A 221 14.58 -6.57 8.43
CA SER A 221 14.69 -6.62 6.97
C SER A 221 13.66 -7.54 6.28
N LEU A 222 12.74 -8.11 7.05
CA LEU A 222 11.71 -9.04 6.55
C LEU A 222 10.32 -8.63 7.05
N ASP A 223 9.32 -8.87 6.24
CA ASP A 223 7.92 -8.73 6.64
C ASP A 223 7.59 -9.72 7.76
N GLU A 224 6.88 -9.26 8.77
CA GLU A 224 6.59 -10.05 9.98
C GLU A 224 5.33 -10.91 9.86
N GLY A 225 4.51 -10.64 8.82
CA GLY A 225 3.15 -11.13 8.75
C GLY A 225 3.01 -12.61 8.40
N ALA A 226 3.85 -13.14 7.49
CA ALA A 226 3.72 -14.49 6.93
C ALA A 226 3.87 -15.58 8.02
N ARG A 227 2.99 -16.57 7.97
CA ARG A 227 2.88 -17.62 9.03
C ARG A 227 3.14 -19.00 8.45
N PRO A 228 4.26 -19.64 8.81
CA PRO A 228 4.60 -20.99 8.32
C PRO A 228 3.69 -22.09 8.90
N ASP A 229 3.04 -21.82 10.02
CA ASP A 229 2.13 -22.74 10.73
C ASP A 229 0.68 -22.68 10.24
N THR A 230 0.38 -21.91 9.19
CA THR A 230 -0.98 -21.80 8.64
C THR A 230 -1.39 -23.09 7.92
N SER A 231 -2.57 -23.60 8.24
CA SER A 231 -3.18 -24.76 7.59
C SER A 231 -4.68 -24.60 7.43
N LEU A 232 -5.31 -25.31 6.48
CA LEU A 232 -6.76 -25.28 6.30
C LEU A 232 -7.51 -25.71 7.56
N GLU A 233 -6.99 -26.71 8.25
CA GLU A 233 -7.58 -27.19 9.52
C GLU A 233 -7.50 -26.10 10.60
N GLY A 234 -6.38 -25.39 10.70
CA GLY A 234 -6.19 -24.26 11.63
C GLY A 234 -7.14 -23.12 11.33
N LEU A 235 -7.25 -22.75 10.05
CA LEU A 235 -8.16 -21.68 9.59
C LEU A 235 -9.63 -22.03 9.83
N ALA A 236 -10.05 -23.26 9.54
CA ALA A 236 -11.43 -23.72 9.73
C ALA A 236 -11.91 -23.63 11.19
N LYS A 237 -10.99 -23.74 12.18
CA LYS A 237 -11.29 -23.61 13.62
C LYS A 237 -11.54 -22.16 14.06
N LEU A 238 -11.18 -21.15 13.24
CA LEU A 238 -11.36 -19.76 13.59
C LEU A 238 -12.83 -19.36 13.53
N ARG A 239 -13.26 -18.58 14.54
CA ARG A 239 -14.62 -18.06 14.57
C ARG A 239 -14.74 -16.81 13.71
N PRO A 240 -15.91 -16.57 13.06
CA PRO A 240 -16.21 -15.29 12.47
C PRO A 240 -16.08 -14.16 13.50
N VAL A 241 -15.52 -13.01 13.09
CA VAL A 241 -15.23 -11.91 14.03
C VAL A 241 -16.10 -10.68 13.79
N PHE A 242 -16.81 -10.59 12.67
CA PHE A 242 -17.57 -9.41 12.29
C PHE A 242 -19.09 -9.60 12.29
N ALA A 243 -19.57 -10.83 12.09
CA ALA A 243 -20.99 -11.18 12.13
C ALA A 243 -21.18 -12.54 12.81
N ALA A 244 -22.23 -12.70 13.61
CA ALA A 244 -22.47 -13.92 14.40
C ALA A 244 -22.61 -15.20 13.55
N LYS A 245 -23.12 -15.10 12.32
CA LYS A 245 -23.22 -16.17 11.33
C LYS A 245 -22.40 -15.86 10.06
N GLY A 246 -21.30 -15.15 10.25
CA GLY A 246 -20.42 -14.72 9.16
C GLY A 246 -19.44 -15.80 8.72
N SER A 247 -18.63 -15.45 7.74
CA SER A 247 -17.56 -16.28 7.17
C SER A 247 -16.17 -15.65 7.28
N VAL A 248 -16.12 -14.34 7.55
CA VAL A 248 -14.88 -13.57 7.62
C VAL A 248 -14.24 -13.72 9.01
N THR A 249 -13.00 -14.17 9.04
CA THR A 249 -12.23 -14.45 10.26
C THR A 249 -10.94 -13.65 10.30
N ALA A 250 -10.26 -13.65 11.44
CA ALA A 250 -8.92 -13.10 11.55
C ALA A 250 -7.90 -13.78 10.62
N GLY A 251 -8.14 -15.04 10.23
CA GLY A 251 -7.23 -15.82 9.37
C GLY A 251 -7.40 -15.56 7.88
N ASN A 252 -8.57 -15.09 7.43
CA ASN A 252 -8.85 -14.76 6.04
C ASN A 252 -9.04 -13.26 5.77
N SER A 253 -8.52 -12.44 6.68
CA SER A 253 -8.47 -10.97 6.63
C SER A 253 -7.02 -10.48 6.66
N SER A 254 -6.75 -9.31 6.08
CA SER A 254 -5.44 -8.66 6.19
C SER A 254 -5.12 -8.30 7.64
N GLN A 255 -3.85 -8.25 7.95
CA GLN A 255 -3.38 -7.83 9.27
C GLN A 255 -3.34 -6.30 9.36
N THR A 256 -3.77 -5.74 10.49
CA THR A 256 -3.44 -4.34 10.84
C THR A 256 -1.94 -4.21 10.99
N SER A 257 -1.36 -3.17 10.38
CA SER A 257 0.09 -3.17 10.14
C SER A 257 0.68 -1.76 10.20
N ASP A 258 2.01 -1.73 10.36
CA ASP A 258 2.84 -0.53 10.31
C ASP A 258 3.83 -0.66 9.15
N GLY A 259 4.09 0.42 8.42
CA GLY A 259 5.06 0.42 7.33
C GLY A 259 5.04 1.68 6.48
N ALA A 260 6.04 1.81 5.60
CA ALA A 260 6.17 2.91 4.66
C ALA A 260 6.73 2.46 3.32
N GLY A 261 6.45 3.23 2.27
CA GLY A 261 7.07 3.07 0.95
C GLY A 261 7.33 4.42 0.32
N ALA A 262 8.38 4.52 -0.50
CA ALA A 262 8.77 5.73 -1.20
C ALA A 262 9.24 5.43 -2.62
N LEU A 263 8.86 6.32 -3.55
CA LEU A 263 9.27 6.30 -4.95
C LEU A 263 9.75 7.70 -5.34
N ILE A 264 10.72 7.76 -6.25
CA ILE A 264 11.14 9.01 -6.88
C ILE A 264 10.72 8.94 -8.34
N LEU A 265 10.01 9.98 -8.78
CA LEU A 265 9.57 10.15 -10.15
C LEU A 265 10.33 11.29 -10.80
N ALA A 266 10.64 11.14 -12.08
CA ALA A 266 11.37 12.14 -12.86
C ALA A 266 10.79 12.28 -14.27
N SER A 267 10.90 13.51 -14.82
CA SER A 267 10.68 13.76 -16.24
C SER A 267 11.84 13.18 -17.07
N GLU A 268 11.64 13.00 -18.38
CA GLU A 268 12.74 12.61 -19.28
C GLU A 268 13.90 13.60 -19.24
N LYS A 269 13.58 14.88 -19.13
CA LYS A 269 14.58 15.95 -18.99
C LYS A 269 15.43 15.77 -17.73
N ALA A 270 14.81 15.51 -16.58
CA ALA A 270 15.53 15.27 -15.33
C ALA A 270 16.33 13.95 -15.37
N CYS A 271 15.78 12.91 -16.00
CA CYS A 271 16.54 11.66 -16.21
C CYS A 271 17.85 11.90 -16.98
N ARG A 272 17.81 12.68 -18.06
CA ARG A 272 19.01 13.05 -18.81
C ARG A 272 19.96 13.96 -18.03
N GLN A 273 19.40 14.95 -17.34
CA GLN A 273 20.21 15.98 -16.62
C GLN A 273 21.00 15.37 -15.47
N TYR A 274 20.42 14.42 -14.74
CA TYR A 274 20.99 13.80 -13.54
C TYR A 274 21.47 12.37 -13.76
N ASP A 275 21.50 11.91 -15.01
CA ASP A 275 21.89 10.52 -15.38
C ASP A 275 21.09 9.48 -14.57
N LEU A 276 19.77 9.68 -14.47
CA LEU A 276 18.89 8.77 -13.75
C LEU A 276 18.42 7.66 -14.69
N LYS A 277 18.50 6.43 -14.23
CA LYS A 277 18.02 5.28 -14.98
C LYS A 277 16.54 5.06 -14.73
N PRO A 278 15.65 5.24 -15.71
CA PRO A 278 14.25 4.88 -15.56
C PRO A 278 14.08 3.38 -15.28
N LEU A 279 13.31 3.03 -14.25
CA LEU A 279 12.93 1.65 -13.94
C LEU A 279 11.58 1.31 -14.57
N ALA A 280 10.66 2.26 -14.50
CA ALA A 280 9.31 2.09 -15.01
C ALA A 280 8.71 3.46 -15.34
N ARG A 281 7.56 3.47 -16.05
CA ARG A 281 6.72 4.65 -16.15
C ARG A 281 5.34 4.39 -15.55
N PHE A 282 4.74 5.41 -14.97
CA PHE A 282 3.37 5.34 -14.48
C PHE A 282 2.41 5.61 -15.64
N VAL A 283 1.64 4.60 -16.05
CA VAL A 283 0.84 4.66 -17.28
C VAL A 283 -0.52 5.30 -17.08
N SER A 284 -1.30 4.78 -16.13
CA SER A 284 -2.67 5.26 -15.89
C SER A 284 -3.11 5.04 -14.45
N PHE A 285 -4.16 5.76 -14.08
CA PHE A 285 -4.84 5.59 -12.80
C PHE A 285 -6.33 5.79 -12.96
N ALA A 286 -7.12 5.00 -12.23
CA ALA A 286 -8.56 5.23 -12.08
C ALA A 286 -8.98 5.03 -10.62
N ALA A 287 -9.82 5.94 -10.13
CA ALA A 287 -10.59 5.76 -8.93
C ALA A 287 -12.08 5.75 -9.28
N ARG A 288 -12.86 4.87 -8.64
CA ARG A 288 -14.30 4.73 -8.86
C ARG A 288 -15.02 4.55 -7.53
N GLY A 289 -16.21 5.15 -7.43
CA GLY A 289 -17.11 4.97 -6.31
C GLY A 289 -18.01 3.74 -6.52
N VAL A 290 -18.34 3.09 -5.41
CA VAL A 290 -19.33 2.01 -5.30
C VAL A 290 -20.14 2.24 -4.02
N ALA A 291 -21.22 1.49 -3.82
CA ALA A 291 -21.97 1.58 -2.59
C ALA A 291 -21.05 1.33 -1.36
N PRO A 292 -21.10 2.19 -0.31
CA PRO A 292 -20.16 2.10 0.80
C PRO A 292 -20.17 0.74 1.51
N GLU A 293 -21.33 0.13 1.62
CA GLU A 293 -21.53 -1.15 2.31
C GLU A 293 -20.88 -2.36 1.62
N ILE A 294 -20.50 -2.22 0.36
CA ILE A 294 -19.80 -3.23 -0.46
C ILE A 294 -18.48 -2.70 -1.00
N MET A 295 -17.80 -1.84 -0.26
CA MET A 295 -16.56 -1.19 -0.69
C MET A 295 -15.53 -2.16 -1.29
N GLY A 296 -15.55 -3.43 -0.85
CA GLY A 296 -14.62 -4.47 -1.27
C GLY A 296 -14.60 -4.70 -2.78
N ILE A 297 -15.71 -4.43 -3.48
CA ILE A 297 -15.79 -4.64 -4.93
C ILE A 297 -15.32 -3.44 -5.76
N GLY A 298 -14.87 -2.37 -5.13
CA GLY A 298 -14.41 -1.16 -5.84
C GLY A 298 -13.44 -1.41 -7.00
N PRO A 299 -12.50 -2.37 -6.92
CA PRO A 299 -11.63 -2.74 -8.04
C PRO A 299 -12.38 -3.23 -9.30
N ILE A 300 -13.59 -3.80 -9.16
CA ILE A 300 -14.40 -4.23 -10.32
C ILE A 300 -14.68 -3.06 -11.26
N GLU A 301 -14.86 -1.86 -10.69
CA GLU A 301 -15.10 -0.63 -11.46
C GLU A 301 -13.80 0.10 -11.83
N ALA A 302 -12.78 0.01 -10.99
CA ALA A 302 -11.52 0.74 -11.18
C ALA A 302 -10.62 0.08 -12.23
N ILE A 303 -10.52 -1.26 -12.25
CA ILE A 303 -9.64 -2.01 -13.16
C ILE A 303 -10.00 -1.75 -14.63
N PRO A 304 -11.25 -1.93 -15.09
CA PRO A 304 -11.59 -1.66 -16.49
C PRO A 304 -11.36 -0.20 -16.88
N ALA A 305 -11.57 0.73 -15.94
CA ALA A 305 -11.34 2.14 -16.22
C ALA A 305 -9.84 2.45 -16.38
N ALA A 306 -8.96 1.89 -15.53
CA ALA A 306 -7.52 2.06 -15.65
C ALA A 306 -6.97 1.45 -16.96
N LEU A 307 -7.43 0.26 -17.32
CA LEU A 307 -7.08 -0.40 -18.60
C LEU A 307 -7.50 0.44 -19.81
N ARG A 308 -8.72 0.97 -19.80
CA ARG A 308 -9.21 1.85 -20.87
C ARG A 308 -8.36 3.11 -21.01
N TYR A 309 -7.95 3.74 -19.89
CA TYR A 309 -7.09 4.92 -19.92
C TYR A 309 -5.67 4.62 -20.41
N ALA A 310 -5.20 3.39 -20.19
CA ALA A 310 -3.91 2.90 -20.68
C ALA A 310 -3.96 2.45 -22.15
N GLY A 311 -5.15 2.24 -22.73
CA GLY A 311 -5.29 1.60 -24.03
C GLY A 311 -4.91 0.11 -24.02
N LEU A 312 -5.01 -0.55 -22.86
CA LEU A 312 -4.61 -1.93 -22.64
C LEU A 312 -5.82 -2.85 -22.41
N LYS A 313 -5.59 -4.14 -22.66
CA LYS A 313 -6.49 -5.24 -22.30
C LYS A 313 -6.00 -5.92 -21.03
N LEU A 314 -6.86 -6.68 -20.39
CA LEU A 314 -6.52 -7.41 -19.16
C LEU A 314 -5.35 -8.40 -19.37
N ASP A 315 -5.33 -9.07 -20.53
CA ASP A 315 -4.28 -10.06 -20.87
C ASP A 315 -2.89 -9.46 -21.03
N ASP A 316 -2.79 -8.14 -21.32
CA ASP A 316 -1.50 -7.43 -21.43
C ASP A 316 -0.78 -7.33 -20.08
N LEU A 317 -1.52 -7.46 -18.97
CA LEU A 317 -0.94 -7.44 -17.62
C LEU A 317 -0.22 -8.75 -17.33
N GLY A 318 1.06 -8.64 -16.96
CA GLY A 318 1.88 -9.77 -16.51
C GLY A 318 1.90 -9.95 -14.99
N TRP A 319 1.57 -8.88 -14.22
CA TRP A 319 1.62 -8.86 -12.76
C TRP A 319 0.49 -8.01 -12.18
N ILE A 320 -0.21 -8.49 -11.17
CA ILE A 320 -1.32 -7.78 -10.53
C ILE A 320 -1.15 -7.86 -9.00
N GLU A 321 -0.90 -6.71 -8.37
CA GLU A 321 -1.00 -6.55 -6.92
C GLU A 321 -2.43 -6.12 -6.57
N LEU A 322 -3.30 -7.08 -6.31
CA LEU A 322 -4.64 -6.86 -5.76
C LEU A 322 -4.54 -6.90 -4.23
N ASN A 323 -4.78 -5.78 -3.56
CA ASN A 323 -4.73 -5.75 -2.11
C ASN A 323 -5.78 -6.70 -1.50
N GLU A 324 -5.30 -7.63 -0.70
CA GLU A 324 -6.11 -8.65 -0.01
C GLU A 324 -6.62 -8.07 1.33
N ALA A 325 -7.46 -7.05 1.29
CA ALA A 325 -8.05 -6.55 2.54
C ALA A 325 -8.82 -7.68 3.26
N PHE A 326 -9.53 -8.49 2.48
CA PHE A 326 -10.21 -9.72 2.89
C PHE A 326 -10.18 -10.73 1.75
N ALA A 327 -10.08 -12.02 2.05
CA ALA A 327 -10.17 -13.06 1.04
C ALA A 327 -11.50 -13.03 0.28
N ALA A 328 -12.61 -12.74 0.98
CA ALA A 328 -13.94 -12.59 0.39
C ALA A 328 -13.97 -11.54 -0.72
N GLN A 329 -13.40 -10.38 -0.45
CA GLN A 329 -13.32 -9.26 -1.38
C GLN A 329 -12.39 -9.59 -2.56
N ALA A 330 -11.21 -10.16 -2.30
CA ALA A 330 -10.25 -10.48 -3.36
C ALA A 330 -10.83 -11.50 -4.35
N LEU A 331 -11.45 -12.57 -3.84
CA LEU A 331 -12.12 -13.58 -4.67
C LEU A 331 -13.30 -13.02 -5.47
N ALA A 332 -14.11 -12.14 -4.88
CA ALA A 332 -15.20 -11.47 -5.58
C ALA A 332 -14.67 -10.67 -6.77
N VAL A 333 -13.58 -9.92 -6.60
CA VAL A 333 -12.93 -9.14 -7.66
C VAL A 333 -12.33 -10.07 -8.73
N ILE A 334 -11.53 -11.06 -8.34
CA ILE A 334 -10.87 -12.01 -9.24
C ILE A 334 -11.91 -12.68 -10.15
N ASN A 335 -12.98 -13.22 -9.56
CA ASN A 335 -14.01 -13.96 -10.29
C ASN A 335 -14.85 -13.06 -11.21
N THR A 336 -15.20 -11.85 -10.75
CA THR A 336 -16.07 -10.95 -11.52
C THR A 336 -15.33 -10.29 -12.69
N VAL A 337 -14.08 -9.86 -12.48
CA VAL A 337 -13.26 -9.24 -13.53
C VAL A 337 -12.66 -10.29 -14.46
N GLY A 338 -12.54 -11.54 -14.03
CA GLY A 338 -11.87 -12.61 -14.76
C GLY A 338 -10.35 -12.50 -14.71
N LEU A 339 -9.80 -12.10 -13.56
CA LEU A 339 -8.35 -12.03 -13.38
C LEU A 339 -7.75 -13.44 -13.39
N ASP A 340 -6.61 -13.60 -14.06
CA ASP A 340 -5.83 -14.83 -13.98
C ASP A 340 -5.21 -14.97 -12.57
N PRO A 341 -5.62 -15.97 -11.76
CA PRO A 341 -5.12 -16.13 -10.39
C PRO A 341 -3.61 -16.35 -10.31
N SER A 342 -2.97 -16.81 -11.39
CA SER A 342 -1.51 -17.02 -11.44
C SER A 342 -0.75 -15.70 -11.49
N LYS A 343 -1.37 -14.65 -12.04
CA LYS A 343 -0.82 -13.29 -12.14
C LYS A 343 -1.18 -12.41 -10.93
N VAL A 344 -2.14 -12.87 -10.09
CA VAL A 344 -2.57 -12.11 -8.90
C VAL A 344 -1.72 -12.50 -7.69
N ASN A 345 -1.06 -11.48 -7.13
CA ASN A 345 -0.22 -11.60 -5.93
C ASN A 345 0.70 -12.84 -5.99
N PRO A 346 1.59 -12.97 -6.99
CA PRO A 346 2.44 -14.15 -7.11
C PRO A 346 3.37 -14.36 -5.91
N MET A 347 3.68 -13.29 -5.18
CA MET A 347 4.49 -13.30 -3.97
C MET A 347 3.67 -13.21 -2.68
N GLY A 348 2.38 -13.55 -2.71
CA GLY A 348 1.46 -13.35 -1.59
C GLY A 348 1.01 -11.90 -1.45
N GLY A 349 -0.06 -11.67 -0.72
CA GLY A 349 -0.68 -10.36 -0.55
C GLY A 349 -0.86 -9.96 0.91
N ALA A 350 -1.79 -9.05 1.17
CA ALA A 350 -1.95 -8.39 2.46
C ALA A 350 -2.38 -9.31 3.61
N ILE A 351 -3.02 -10.45 3.32
CA ILE A 351 -3.37 -11.45 4.36
C ILE A 351 -2.09 -12.00 5.00
N ALA A 352 -1.08 -12.28 4.19
CA ALA A 352 0.20 -12.79 4.64
C ALA A 352 1.18 -11.67 5.04
N LEU A 353 1.33 -10.64 4.21
CA LEU A 353 2.38 -9.63 4.34
C LEU A 353 1.94 -8.43 5.20
N GLY A 354 0.63 -8.16 5.30
CA GLY A 354 0.09 -7.01 6.02
C GLY A 354 -0.42 -5.88 5.12
N HIS A 355 -1.18 -4.96 5.76
CA HIS A 355 -1.86 -3.86 5.07
C HIS A 355 -1.74 -2.56 5.89
N PRO A 356 -0.58 -1.87 5.85
CA PRO A 356 -0.45 -0.55 6.46
C PRO A 356 -1.15 0.50 5.56
N LEU A 357 -2.46 0.59 5.67
CA LEU A 357 -3.46 1.32 4.90
C LEU A 357 -2.91 2.31 3.87
N GLY A 358 -2.57 3.54 4.30
CA GLY A 358 -2.12 4.61 3.40
C GLY A 358 -0.75 4.38 2.77
N ALA A 359 0.08 3.51 3.34
CA ALA A 359 1.36 3.10 2.77
C ALA A 359 1.23 2.04 1.67
N THR A 360 0.17 1.22 1.71
CA THR A 360 0.04 0.00 0.90
C THR A 360 0.20 0.28 -0.60
N GLY A 361 -0.38 1.37 -1.10
CA GLY A 361 -0.28 1.71 -2.52
C GLY A 361 1.15 1.96 -3.00
N ALA A 362 1.97 2.63 -2.18
CA ALA A 362 3.39 2.87 -2.47
C ALA A 362 4.23 1.60 -2.32
N ILE A 363 3.96 0.81 -1.27
CA ILE A 363 4.62 -0.49 -1.04
C ILE A 363 4.38 -1.43 -2.23
N ARG A 364 3.14 -1.60 -2.67
CA ARG A 364 2.80 -2.48 -3.79
C ARG A 364 3.29 -1.95 -5.12
N ALA A 365 3.38 -0.62 -5.30
CA ALA A 365 4.01 -0.04 -6.48
C ALA A 365 5.51 -0.36 -6.55
N ALA A 366 6.23 -0.29 -5.42
CA ALA A 366 7.62 -0.74 -5.37
C ALA A 366 7.74 -2.22 -5.72
N THR A 367 6.89 -3.09 -5.16
CA THR A 367 6.84 -4.51 -5.49
C THR A 367 6.62 -4.74 -6.99
N VAL A 368 5.64 -4.05 -7.61
CA VAL A 368 5.38 -4.17 -9.06
C VAL A 368 6.59 -3.75 -9.87
N VAL A 369 7.20 -2.60 -9.58
CA VAL A 369 8.40 -2.12 -10.31
C VAL A 369 9.50 -3.19 -10.31
N HIS A 370 9.86 -3.71 -9.14
CA HIS A 370 10.92 -4.72 -9.04
C HIS A 370 10.53 -6.08 -9.64
N ALA A 371 9.26 -6.50 -9.49
CA ALA A 371 8.77 -7.74 -10.06
C ALA A 371 8.78 -7.72 -11.60
N LEU A 372 8.39 -6.60 -12.21
CA LEU A 372 8.42 -6.47 -13.67
C LEU A 372 9.83 -6.64 -14.24
N HIS A 373 10.86 -6.12 -13.55
CA HIS A 373 12.24 -6.33 -13.95
C HIS A 373 12.70 -7.76 -13.74
N ARG A 374 12.47 -8.31 -12.55
CA ARG A 374 12.94 -9.64 -12.17
C ARG A 374 12.35 -10.75 -13.03
N HIS A 375 11.07 -10.63 -13.38
CA HIS A 375 10.36 -11.62 -14.20
C HIS A 375 10.26 -11.23 -15.68
N ASN A 376 10.97 -10.19 -16.14
CA ASN A 376 10.97 -9.68 -17.51
C ASN A 376 9.54 -9.44 -18.05
N LEU A 377 8.67 -8.88 -17.25
CA LEU A 377 7.30 -8.53 -17.60
C LEU A 377 7.19 -7.07 -18.03
N LYS A 378 6.19 -6.74 -18.87
CA LYS A 378 6.03 -5.39 -19.41
C LYS A 378 5.10 -4.53 -18.56
N TYR A 379 3.89 -5.01 -18.29
CA TYR A 379 2.87 -4.26 -17.55
C TYR A 379 2.50 -4.91 -16.25
N GLY A 380 2.36 -4.10 -15.22
CA GLY A 380 1.83 -4.49 -13.92
C GLY A 380 0.76 -3.52 -13.42
N MET A 381 -0.07 -4.00 -12.52
CA MET A 381 -1.16 -3.24 -11.93
C MET A 381 -1.08 -3.30 -10.40
N VAL A 382 -1.34 -2.17 -9.74
CA VAL A 382 -1.69 -2.10 -8.33
C VAL A 382 -3.16 -1.74 -8.24
N THR A 383 -3.96 -2.53 -7.54
CA THR A 383 -5.39 -2.25 -7.37
C THR A 383 -5.87 -2.60 -5.97
N MET A 384 -6.85 -1.87 -5.46
CA MET A 384 -7.36 -2.06 -4.12
C MET A 384 -8.76 -1.51 -3.91
N CYS A 385 -9.49 -2.15 -3.03
CA CYS A 385 -10.71 -1.58 -2.46
C CYS A 385 -10.34 -0.47 -1.47
N VAL A 386 -11.25 0.47 -1.29
CA VAL A 386 -11.02 1.68 -0.51
C VAL A 386 -12.22 1.91 0.41
N GLY A 387 -11.97 2.16 1.67
CA GLY A 387 -13.00 2.47 2.64
C GLY A 387 -14.01 3.51 2.17
N MET A 388 -15.23 3.44 2.69
CA MET A 388 -16.36 4.31 2.32
C MET A 388 -16.85 4.15 0.87
N GLY A 389 -16.58 2.99 0.23
CA GLY A 389 -17.16 2.66 -1.07
C GLY A 389 -16.39 3.20 -2.27
N GLN A 390 -15.11 2.88 -2.39
CA GLN A 390 -14.32 3.23 -3.58
C GLN A 390 -13.42 2.06 -4.00
N GLY A 391 -12.89 2.14 -5.21
CA GLY A 391 -11.79 1.31 -5.71
C GLY A 391 -10.78 2.16 -6.46
N ALA A 392 -9.53 1.73 -6.46
CA ALA A 392 -8.46 2.35 -7.22
C ALA A 392 -7.65 1.31 -7.98
N ALA A 393 -7.17 1.67 -9.17
CA ALA A 393 -6.25 0.86 -9.97
C ALA A 393 -5.23 1.77 -10.67
N GLY A 394 -3.96 1.40 -10.62
CA GLY A 394 -2.86 2.08 -11.30
C GLY A 394 -2.02 1.10 -12.11
N ILE A 395 -1.63 1.48 -13.32
CA ILE A 395 -0.85 0.66 -14.24
C ILE A 395 0.55 1.23 -14.36
N ILE A 396 1.52 0.34 -14.28
CA ILE A 396 2.95 0.61 -14.35
C ILE A 396 3.53 -0.21 -15.50
N GLU A 397 4.37 0.41 -16.32
CA GLU A 397 5.09 -0.23 -17.42
C GLU A 397 6.59 -0.23 -17.13
N ARG A 398 7.24 -1.38 -17.29
CA ARG A 398 8.71 -1.47 -17.27
C ARG A 398 9.29 -0.83 -18.52
N VAL A 399 10.34 -0.04 -18.36
CA VAL A 399 11.08 0.61 -19.45
C VAL A 399 12.50 0.10 -19.51
#